data_ff0f9a5bd2230b278a0ae14c06b5077a
#
_entry.id   ff0f9a5bd2230b278a0ae14c06b5077a
#
_cell.length_a   1.000
_cell.length_b   1.000
_cell.length_c   1.000
_cell.angle_alpha   90.00
_cell.angle_beta   90.00
_cell.angle_gamma   90.00
#
_symmetry.space_group_name_H-M   'P 1'
#
loop_
_entity.id
_entity.type
_entity.pdbx_description
1 polymer ?
#
loop_
_entity_poly.entity_id
_entity_poly.type
_entity_poly.pdbx_seq_one_letter_code
_entity_poly.pdbx_strand_id
1 'polypeptide(L)'
;KPEIIEIKKNNKSEIKIEEIKVDGYLGNYFKIKNFLVNDDSKNSYKALFEFEESIKSIETIKFSDTDQIKIQSIINNILNNLSKMKSESIKIQRLYFEKLSQNVLNLINIVDSEIKVFHQYCPMFNENKGGMWLSSSKEIFNPLFGSSMLKCGYVKSEIN
;
A
#
# COMPACT_ATOMS: atom_id res chain seq x y z
N LYS A 1 -42.90 24.89 -15.71
CA LYS A 1 -42.19 23.57 -15.72
C LYS A 1 -40.90 23.74 -14.98
N PRO A 2 -40.60 22.96 -13.94
CA PRO A 2 -39.29 22.98 -13.33
C PRO A 2 -38.26 22.39 -14.32
N GLU A 3 -37.21 23.14 -14.59
CA GLU A 3 -36.06 22.61 -15.32
C GLU A 3 -35.42 21.52 -14.47
N ILE A 4 -35.41 20.31 -15.01
CA ILE A 4 -34.64 19.21 -14.44
C ILE A 4 -33.18 19.52 -14.76
N ILE A 5 -32.45 20.02 -13.76
CA ILE A 5 -30.99 20.08 -13.84
C ILE A 5 -30.51 18.63 -13.75
N GLU A 6 -30.18 18.03 -14.87
CA GLU A 6 -29.44 16.78 -14.89
C GLU A 6 -28.05 17.03 -14.26
N ILE A 7 -27.96 16.71 -12.98
CA ILE A 7 -26.70 16.55 -12.32
C ILE A 7 -26.05 15.32 -12.99
N LYS A 8 -25.14 15.55 -13.92
CA LYS A 8 -24.22 14.50 -14.38
C LYS A 8 -23.44 14.06 -13.15
N LYS A 9 -23.92 13.03 -12.47
CA LYS A 9 -23.15 12.27 -11.54
C LYS A 9 -22.00 11.67 -12.34
N ASN A 10 -20.81 12.21 -12.16
CA ASN A 10 -19.56 11.51 -12.49
C ASN A 10 -19.49 10.29 -11.56
N ASN A 11 -20.21 9.25 -11.90
CA ASN A 11 -20.11 7.95 -11.26
C ASN A 11 -18.81 7.28 -11.73
N LYS A 12 -17.67 7.78 -11.28
CA LYS A 12 -16.50 6.96 -11.12
C LYS A 12 -16.82 6.10 -9.90
N SER A 13 -17.39 4.92 -10.12
CA SER A 13 -17.68 3.99 -9.03
C SER A 13 -16.37 3.68 -8.33
N GLU A 14 -16.27 4.05 -7.06
CA GLU A 14 -15.15 3.68 -6.20
C GLU A 14 -15.01 2.16 -6.20
N ILE A 15 -13.81 1.66 -6.45
CA ILE A 15 -13.53 0.23 -6.39
C ILE A 15 -13.45 -0.15 -4.92
N LYS A 16 -14.49 -0.85 -4.46
CA LYS A 16 -14.50 -1.42 -3.12
C LYS A 16 -13.75 -2.74 -3.14
N ILE A 17 -12.61 -2.75 -2.50
CA ILE A 17 -11.84 -3.95 -2.26
C ILE A 17 -12.35 -4.53 -0.95
N GLU A 18 -12.94 -5.74 -0.99
CA GLU A 18 -13.25 -6.49 0.23
C GLU A 18 -11.92 -6.98 0.83
N GLU A 19 -11.39 -6.19 1.74
CA GLU A 19 -10.22 -6.57 2.53
C GLU A 19 -10.66 -6.89 3.96
N ILE A 20 -9.97 -7.87 4.53
CA ILE A 20 -10.07 -8.16 5.95
C ILE A 20 -9.62 -6.91 6.71
N LYS A 21 -10.43 -6.45 7.66
CA LYS A 21 -10.03 -5.34 8.53
C LYS A 21 -8.84 -5.79 9.38
N VAL A 22 -7.74 -5.07 9.24
CA VAL A 22 -6.51 -5.29 9.96
C VAL A 22 -6.13 -4.02 10.68
N ASP A 23 -5.82 -4.14 11.96
CA ASP A 23 -5.31 -3.02 12.75
C ASP A 23 -3.80 -2.84 12.56
N GLY A 24 -3.29 -1.71 13.04
CA GLY A 24 -1.88 -1.40 13.01
C GLY A 24 -1.33 -1.03 11.64
N TYR A 25 -0.03 -1.23 11.46
CA TYR A 25 0.66 -0.75 10.25
C TYR A 25 0.19 -1.43 8.96
N LEU A 26 -0.16 -2.72 9.00
CA LEU A 26 -0.69 -3.41 7.82
C LEU A 26 -2.04 -2.85 7.38
N GLY A 27 -2.96 -2.60 8.31
CA GLY A 27 -4.25 -1.97 8.00
C GLY A 27 -4.06 -0.59 7.37
N ASN A 28 -3.15 0.21 7.90
CA ASN A 28 -2.83 1.53 7.36
C ASN A 28 -2.13 1.44 5.99
N TYR A 29 -1.27 0.44 5.79
CA TYR A 29 -0.68 0.15 4.49
C TYR A 29 -1.76 -0.16 3.44
N PHE A 30 -2.72 -1.01 3.77
CA PHE A 30 -3.80 -1.37 2.84
C PHE A 30 -4.72 -0.18 2.53
N LYS A 31 -4.92 0.75 3.46
CA LYS A 31 -5.63 2.01 3.17
C LYS A 31 -4.91 2.83 2.09
N ILE A 32 -3.60 3.01 2.22
CA ILE A 32 -2.79 3.70 1.21
C ILE A 32 -2.93 3.01 -0.15
N LYS A 33 -2.76 1.68 -0.16
CA LYS A 33 -2.90 0.86 -1.36
C LYS A 33 -4.25 1.10 -2.04
N ASN A 34 -5.34 1.08 -1.29
CA ASN A 34 -6.70 1.23 -1.83
C ASN A 34 -6.95 2.63 -2.40
N PHE A 35 -6.43 3.68 -1.79
CA PHE A 35 -6.48 5.02 -2.37
C PHE A 35 -5.70 5.10 -3.68
N LEU A 36 -4.53 4.47 -3.78
CA LEU A 36 -3.76 4.43 -5.03
C LEU A 36 -4.47 3.60 -6.11
N VAL A 37 -5.13 2.51 -5.76
CA VAL A 37 -6.00 1.74 -6.68
C VAL A 37 -7.10 2.63 -7.28
N ASN A 38 -7.66 3.52 -6.48
CA ASN A 38 -8.73 4.43 -6.87
C ASN A 38 -8.25 5.77 -7.45
N ASP A 39 -6.97 5.91 -7.78
CA ASP A 39 -6.36 7.16 -8.29
C ASP A 39 -6.54 8.37 -7.34
N ASP A 40 -6.68 8.10 -6.04
CA ASP A 40 -6.95 9.11 -5.02
C ASP A 40 -5.67 9.55 -4.29
N SER A 41 -4.91 10.43 -4.94
CA SER A 41 -3.65 10.93 -4.39
C SER A 41 -3.85 11.76 -3.11
N LYS A 42 -4.97 12.45 -2.98
CA LYS A 42 -5.26 13.32 -1.83
C LYS A 42 -5.45 12.51 -0.56
N ASN A 43 -6.30 11.48 -0.60
CA ASN A 43 -6.53 10.63 0.55
C ASN A 43 -5.36 9.68 0.80
N SER A 44 -4.65 9.22 -0.24
CA SER A 44 -3.39 8.52 -0.11
C SER A 44 -2.38 9.35 0.70
N TYR A 45 -2.19 10.62 0.35
CA TYR A 45 -1.31 11.53 1.08
C TYR A 45 -1.68 11.63 2.56
N LYS A 46 -2.96 11.82 2.88
CA LYS A 46 -3.42 11.89 4.27
C LYS A 46 -3.17 10.60 5.05
N ALA A 47 -3.35 9.45 4.40
CA ALA A 47 -3.15 8.15 5.02
C ALA A 47 -1.68 7.84 5.37
N LEU A 48 -0.72 8.52 4.76
CA LEU A 48 0.70 8.34 5.06
C LEU A 48 1.03 8.68 6.52
N PHE A 49 0.35 9.66 7.11
CA PHE A 49 0.62 10.10 8.48
C PHE A 49 0.17 9.07 9.52
N GLU A 50 -0.99 8.44 9.33
CA GLU A 50 -1.46 7.35 10.19
C GLU A 50 -0.54 6.13 10.09
N PHE A 51 -0.10 5.81 8.87
CA PHE A 51 0.84 4.72 8.64
C PHE A 51 2.18 5.00 9.35
N GLU A 52 2.71 6.21 9.23
CA GLU A 52 3.94 6.62 9.92
C GLU A 52 3.85 6.41 11.42
N GLU A 53 2.77 6.85 12.06
CA GLU A 53 2.54 6.65 13.50
C GLU A 53 2.48 5.16 13.87
N SER A 54 1.80 4.35 13.07
CA SER A 54 1.70 2.92 13.33
C SER A 54 3.05 2.19 13.20
N ILE A 55 3.90 2.61 12.27
CA ILE A 55 5.27 2.07 12.11
C ILE A 55 6.14 2.44 13.32
N LYS A 56 6.07 3.68 13.78
CA LYS A 56 6.81 4.13 14.96
C LYS A 56 6.36 3.46 16.26
N SER A 57 5.14 2.94 16.29
CA SER A 57 4.53 2.29 17.46
C SER A 57 4.83 0.78 17.55
N ILE A 58 5.58 0.21 16.62
CA ILE A 58 5.91 -1.22 16.63
C ILE A 58 6.81 -1.51 17.86
N GLU A 59 6.35 -2.44 18.69
CA GLU A 59 7.11 -2.91 19.85
C GLU A 59 8.14 -3.94 19.43
N THR A 60 9.41 -3.68 19.73
CA THR A 60 10.53 -4.54 19.31
C THR A 60 11.15 -5.35 20.45
N ILE A 61 10.83 -5.02 21.70
CA ILE A 61 11.50 -5.60 22.88
C ILE A 61 11.34 -7.12 23.00
N LYS A 62 10.29 -7.69 22.43
CA LYS A 62 10.03 -9.14 22.42
C LYS A 62 10.91 -9.94 21.47
N PHE A 63 11.64 -9.26 20.58
CA PHE A 63 12.51 -9.89 19.61
C PHE A 63 13.94 -10.01 20.13
N SER A 64 14.73 -10.93 19.54
CA SER A 64 16.16 -11.03 19.81
C SER A 64 16.88 -9.71 19.49
N ASP A 65 18.05 -9.50 20.10
CA ASP A 65 18.86 -8.31 19.84
C ASP A 65 19.19 -8.15 18.35
N THR A 66 19.51 -9.27 17.68
CA THR A 66 19.77 -9.28 16.23
C THR A 66 18.54 -8.87 15.42
N ASP A 67 17.36 -9.38 15.76
CA ASP A 67 16.11 -9.04 15.08
C ASP A 67 15.68 -7.61 15.36
N GLN A 68 15.88 -7.11 16.59
CA GLN A 68 15.62 -5.69 16.91
C GLN A 68 16.44 -4.75 16.02
N ILE A 69 17.71 -5.06 15.77
CA ILE A 69 18.58 -4.26 14.89
C ILE A 69 18.04 -4.29 13.44
N LYS A 70 17.67 -5.48 12.95
CA LYS A 70 17.08 -5.63 11.60
C LYS A 70 15.78 -4.87 11.47
N ILE A 71 14.87 -5.02 12.43
CA ILE A 71 13.58 -4.32 12.44
C ILE A 71 13.79 -2.82 12.43
N GLN A 72 14.69 -2.29 13.25
CA GLN A 72 14.96 -0.84 13.30
C GLN A 72 15.50 -0.32 11.96
N SER A 73 16.39 -1.06 11.32
CA SER A 73 16.91 -0.72 9.99
C SER A 73 15.80 -0.68 8.93
N ILE A 74 14.90 -1.67 8.95
CA ILE A 74 13.74 -1.71 8.04
C ILE A 74 12.80 -0.54 8.30
N ILE A 75 12.50 -0.25 9.57
CA ILE A 75 11.67 0.90 9.96
C ILE A 75 12.28 2.21 9.43
N ASN A 76 13.57 2.40 9.57
CA ASN A 76 14.26 3.59 9.06
C ASN A 76 14.11 3.71 7.53
N ASN A 77 14.22 2.61 6.79
CA ASN A 77 13.98 2.58 5.35
C ASN A 77 12.53 2.92 4.99
N ILE A 78 11.56 2.39 5.74
CA ILE A 78 10.13 2.71 5.57
C ILE A 78 9.90 4.21 5.79
N LEU A 79 10.42 4.77 6.86
CA LEU A 79 10.26 6.21 7.17
C LEU A 79 10.90 7.09 6.10
N ASN A 80 12.04 6.68 5.54
CA ASN A 80 12.67 7.38 4.43
C ASN A 80 11.80 7.34 3.16
N ASN A 81 11.23 6.19 2.82
CA ASN A 81 10.30 6.07 1.70
C ASN A 81 9.03 6.90 1.90
N LEU A 82 8.48 6.90 3.11
CA LEU A 82 7.33 7.73 3.46
C LEU A 82 7.61 9.23 3.26
N SER A 83 8.78 9.69 3.68
CA SER A 83 9.20 11.08 3.49
C SER A 83 9.14 11.49 2.01
N LYS A 84 9.57 10.59 1.12
CA LYS A 84 9.55 10.82 -0.33
C LYS A 84 8.16 10.67 -0.95
N MET A 85 7.28 9.85 -0.35
CA MET A 85 5.88 9.73 -0.75
C MET A 85 5.03 10.95 -0.40
N LYS A 86 5.46 11.79 0.53
CA LYS A 86 4.76 13.03 0.92
C LYS A 86 4.81 14.06 -0.21
N SER A 87 4.09 13.76 -1.27
CA SER A 87 3.95 14.52 -2.50
C SER A 87 2.49 14.46 -2.96
N GLU A 88 2.01 15.50 -3.61
CA GLU A 88 0.69 15.54 -4.23
C GLU A 88 0.64 14.75 -5.55
N SER A 89 1.79 14.44 -6.14
CA SER A 89 1.92 13.67 -7.37
C SER A 89 1.67 12.18 -7.11
N ILE A 90 0.61 11.65 -7.69
CA ILE A 90 0.31 10.21 -7.60
C ILE A 90 1.42 9.35 -8.23
N LYS A 91 2.08 9.85 -9.26
CA LYS A 91 3.23 9.17 -9.90
C LYS A 91 4.38 9.00 -8.93
N ILE A 92 4.70 10.04 -8.16
CA ILE A 92 5.74 10.00 -7.12
C ILE A 92 5.30 9.09 -5.97
N GLN A 93 4.07 9.21 -5.53
CA GLN A 93 3.52 8.34 -4.48
C GLN A 93 3.64 6.85 -4.87
N ARG A 94 3.27 6.48 -6.10
CA ARG A 94 3.34 5.10 -6.61
C ARG A 94 4.77 4.59 -6.70
N LEU A 95 5.70 5.43 -7.15
CA LEU A 95 7.10 5.05 -7.24
C LEU A 95 7.68 4.64 -5.88
N TYR A 96 7.42 5.46 -4.86
CA TYR A 96 7.92 5.18 -3.51
C TYR A 96 7.04 4.21 -2.72
N PHE A 97 5.76 4.05 -3.07
CA PHE A 97 4.91 3.00 -2.54
C PHE A 97 5.43 1.61 -2.91
N GLU A 98 5.94 1.43 -4.12
CA GLU A 98 6.58 0.16 -4.52
C GLU A 98 7.79 -0.14 -3.62
N LYS A 99 8.67 0.82 -3.38
CA LYS A 99 9.83 0.67 -2.49
C LYS A 99 9.42 0.45 -1.03
N LEU A 100 8.42 1.16 -0.56
CA LEU A 100 7.81 0.96 0.76
C LEU A 100 7.28 -0.48 0.90
N SER A 101 6.62 -0.99 -0.12
CA SER A 101 6.06 -2.34 -0.14
C SER A 101 7.13 -3.41 0.00
N GLN A 102 8.29 -3.24 -0.62
CA GLN A 102 9.44 -4.14 -0.43
C GLN A 102 9.90 -4.17 1.04
N ASN A 103 9.98 -3.00 1.67
CA ASN A 103 10.39 -2.91 3.07
C ASN A 103 9.32 -3.47 4.03
N VAL A 104 8.04 -3.27 3.73
CA VAL A 104 6.95 -3.87 4.52
C VAL A 104 6.98 -5.40 4.41
N LEU A 105 7.27 -5.94 3.24
CA LEU A 105 7.48 -7.38 3.07
C LEU A 105 8.64 -7.89 3.95
N ASN A 106 9.77 -7.19 3.95
CA ASN A 106 10.90 -7.53 4.80
C ASN A 106 10.54 -7.49 6.30
N LEU A 107 9.73 -6.51 6.69
CA LEU A 107 9.25 -6.39 8.07
C LEU A 107 8.36 -7.57 8.47
N ILE A 108 7.39 -7.93 7.63
CA ILE A 108 6.47 -9.04 7.90
C ILE A 108 7.22 -10.37 8.05
N ASN A 109 8.29 -10.58 7.30
CA ASN A 109 9.09 -11.80 7.39
C ASN A 109 9.79 -11.96 8.75
N ILE A 110 9.93 -10.90 9.53
CA ILE A 110 10.52 -10.95 10.88
C ILE A 110 9.45 -10.86 11.96
N VAL A 111 8.49 -9.93 11.79
CA VAL A 111 7.50 -9.58 12.83
C VAL A 111 6.30 -10.53 12.80
N ASP A 112 6.13 -11.27 11.75
CA ASP A 112 4.94 -12.05 11.41
C ASP A 112 3.68 -11.20 11.17
N SER A 113 2.74 -11.80 10.48
CA SER A 113 1.44 -11.23 10.21
C SER A 113 0.34 -12.10 10.84
N GLU A 114 -0.64 -11.47 11.47
CA GLU A 114 -1.82 -12.16 12.00
C GLU A 114 -2.76 -12.65 10.90
N ILE A 115 -2.56 -12.18 9.67
CA ILE A 115 -3.35 -12.54 8.50
C ILE A 115 -2.47 -13.06 7.38
N LYS A 116 -3.09 -13.79 6.45
CA LYS A 116 -2.43 -14.14 5.19
C LYS A 116 -2.27 -12.90 4.32
N VAL A 117 -1.06 -12.67 3.83
CA VAL A 117 -0.70 -11.57 2.94
C VAL A 117 -0.24 -12.14 1.61
N PHE A 118 -0.68 -11.51 0.51
CA PHE A 118 -0.30 -11.90 -0.84
C PHE A 118 0.70 -10.90 -1.39
N HIS A 119 1.87 -11.39 -1.79
CA HIS A 119 2.85 -10.66 -2.56
C HIS A 119 2.42 -10.66 -4.01
N GLN A 120 2.04 -9.50 -4.52
CA GLN A 120 1.59 -9.31 -5.90
C GLN A 120 2.60 -8.49 -6.69
N TYR A 121 2.66 -8.73 -8.00
CA TYR A 121 3.70 -8.17 -8.86
C TYR A 121 3.13 -7.80 -10.23
N CYS A 122 3.53 -6.63 -10.74
CA CYS A 122 3.23 -6.18 -12.11
C CYS A 122 4.54 -5.98 -12.88
N PRO A 123 4.77 -6.74 -13.97
CA PRO A 123 6.02 -6.66 -14.72
C PRO A 123 6.16 -5.38 -15.56
N MET A 124 5.07 -4.67 -15.81
CA MET A 124 5.03 -3.50 -16.68
C MET A 124 5.35 -2.18 -15.95
N PHE A 125 5.34 -2.17 -14.61
CA PHE A 125 5.59 -0.97 -13.85
C PHE A 125 7.03 -0.45 -14.04
N ASN A 126 7.20 0.86 -13.96
CA ASN A 126 8.50 1.54 -14.03
C ASN A 126 9.32 1.14 -15.25
N GLU A 127 8.76 1.42 -16.44
CA GLU A 127 9.42 1.12 -17.73
C GLU A 127 9.77 -0.37 -17.88
N ASN A 128 8.85 -1.24 -17.52
CA ASN A 128 8.99 -2.71 -17.57
C ASN A 128 10.08 -3.29 -16.64
N LYS A 129 10.55 -2.53 -15.66
CA LYS A 129 11.42 -3.06 -14.61
C LYS A 129 10.67 -3.90 -13.58
N GLY A 130 9.36 -3.71 -13.54
CA GLY A 130 8.47 -4.37 -12.61
C GLY A 130 8.33 -3.65 -11.27
N GLY A 131 7.29 -4.03 -10.55
CA GLY A 131 7.02 -3.51 -9.21
C GLY A 131 6.10 -4.42 -8.43
N MET A 132 6.13 -4.32 -7.12
CA MET A 132 5.39 -5.17 -6.22
C MET A 132 4.54 -4.37 -5.23
N TRP A 133 3.54 -5.03 -4.71
CA TRP A 133 2.77 -4.58 -3.54
C TRP A 133 2.27 -5.78 -2.74
N LEU A 134 1.67 -5.51 -1.61
CA LEU A 134 1.05 -6.49 -0.74
C LEU A 134 -0.47 -6.29 -0.71
N SER A 135 -1.20 -7.40 -0.59
CA SER A 135 -2.66 -7.41 -0.48
C SER A 135 -3.13 -8.44 0.52
N SER A 136 -4.27 -8.21 1.14
CA SER A 136 -4.98 -9.21 1.93
C SER A 136 -5.89 -10.12 1.08
N SER A 137 -6.00 -9.86 -0.21
CA SER A 137 -6.82 -10.59 -1.18
C SER A 137 -5.96 -11.13 -2.33
N LYS A 138 -6.33 -12.29 -2.87
CA LYS A 138 -5.72 -12.85 -4.08
C LYS A 138 -6.04 -12.05 -5.34
N GLU A 139 -7.15 -11.35 -5.34
CA GLU A 139 -7.59 -10.58 -6.50
C GLU A 139 -6.63 -9.43 -6.79
N ILE A 140 -6.34 -9.23 -8.08
CA ILE A 140 -5.43 -8.17 -8.52
C ILE A 140 -6.21 -6.86 -8.68
N PHE A 141 -5.84 -5.88 -7.83
CA PHE A 141 -6.16 -4.47 -8.00
C PHE A 141 -4.87 -3.69 -7.89
N ASN A 142 -4.36 -3.25 -9.03
CA ASN A 142 -3.02 -2.69 -9.15
C ASN A 142 -2.94 -1.25 -8.61
N PRO A 143 -2.24 -0.99 -7.49
CA PRO A 143 -2.08 0.36 -6.93
C PRO A 143 -1.03 1.18 -7.68
N LEU A 144 -0.15 0.53 -8.45
CA LEU A 144 0.95 1.19 -9.15
C LEU A 144 0.50 1.82 -10.46
N PHE A 145 -0.61 1.36 -11.04
CA PHE A 145 -1.24 1.91 -12.23
C PHE A 145 -2.65 2.47 -11.98
N GLY A 146 -3.34 1.97 -10.95
CA GLY A 146 -4.72 2.32 -10.72
C GLY A 146 -5.63 1.98 -11.90
N SER A 147 -6.57 2.87 -12.23
CA SER A 147 -7.56 2.63 -13.28
C SER A 147 -6.97 2.43 -14.68
N SER A 148 -5.75 2.88 -14.93
CA SER A 148 -5.12 2.74 -16.26
C SER A 148 -4.73 1.30 -16.58
N MET A 149 -4.37 0.49 -15.58
CA MET A 149 -4.04 -0.94 -15.75
C MET A 149 -4.39 -1.73 -14.50
N LEU A 150 -5.62 -1.66 -14.06
CA LEU A 150 -6.12 -2.14 -12.77
C LEU A 150 -5.83 -3.63 -12.52
N LYS A 151 -5.91 -4.45 -13.54
CA LYS A 151 -5.76 -5.92 -13.46
C LYS A 151 -4.39 -6.42 -13.91
N CYS A 152 -3.46 -5.52 -14.20
CA CYS A 152 -2.09 -5.92 -14.53
C CYS A 152 -1.39 -6.49 -13.30
N GLY A 153 -0.96 -7.72 -13.39
CA GLY A 153 -0.18 -8.38 -12.35
C GLY A 153 -0.66 -9.79 -12.00
N TYR A 154 0.05 -10.38 -11.07
CA TYR A 154 -0.24 -11.73 -10.56
C TYR A 154 0.25 -11.90 -9.12
N VAL A 155 -0.28 -12.92 -8.44
CA VAL A 155 0.20 -13.30 -7.11
C VAL A 155 1.52 -14.05 -7.26
N LYS A 156 2.58 -13.52 -6.70
CA LYS A 156 3.93 -14.12 -6.73
C LYS A 156 4.14 -15.12 -5.61
N SER A 157 3.62 -14.83 -4.41
CA SER A 157 3.70 -15.70 -3.24
C SER A 157 2.67 -15.34 -2.18
N GLU A 158 2.40 -16.28 -1.29
CA GLU A 158 1.59 -16.10 -0.09
C GLU A 158 2.51 -16.08 1.14
N ILE A 159 2.19 -15.20 2.10
CA ILE A 159 2.93 -15.02 3.35
C ILE A 159 1.93 -15.18 4.50
N ASN A 160 2.27 -16.04 5.42
CA ASN A 160 1.49 -16.23 6.65
C ASN A 160 2.17 -15.57 7.84
#